data_96a2819b953ea526101872cf7d8666ea
#
_entry.id   96a2819b953ea526101872cf7d8666ea
#
_cell.length_a   1.000
_cell.length_b   1.000
_cell.length_c   1.000
_cell.angle_alpha   90.00
_cell.angle_beta   90.00
_cell.angle_gamma   90.00
#
_symmetry.space_group_name_H-M   'P 1'
#
loop_
_entity.id
_entity.type
_entity.pdbx_description
1 polymer ?
#
loop_
_entity_poly.entity_id
_entity_poly.type
_entity_poly.pdbx_seq_one_letter_code
_entity_poly.pdbx_strand_id
1 'polypeptide(L)' 'MSKQQLDECVRASLEAYLRDLDGLEPHGMHDMLVRAVEKPLLEVVMVAAANNQSKAAQWLGLNRNTLRKKLVEHHLL' A
#
# COMPACT_ATOMS: atom_id res chain seq x y z
N MET A 1 13.19 -7.54 3.50
CA MET A 1 12.95 -6.55 4.58
C MET A 1 12.29 -7.24 5.75
N SER A 2 12.81 -7.01 6.96
CA SER A 2 12.20 -7.56 8.16
C SER A 2 10.99 -6.72 8.60
N LYS A 3 10.14 -7.31 9.45
CA LYS A 3 9.01 -6.60 10.04
C LYS A 3 9.46 -5.35 10.80
N GLN A 4 10.58 -5.44 11.51
CA GLN A 4 11.15 -4.31 12.25
C GLN A 4 11.61 -3.19 11.33
N GLN A 5 12.25 -3.53 10.20
CA GLN A 5 12.68 -2.54 9.22
C GLN A 5 11.49 -1.81 8.59
N LEU A 6 10.41 -2.52 8.32
CA LEU A 6 9.19 -1.91 7.79
C LEU A 6 8.58 -0.96 8.81
N ASP A 7 8.49 -1.38 10.08
CA ASP A 7 7.98 -0.55 11.16
C ASP A 7 8.78 0.75 11.27
N GLU A 8 10.10 0.66 11.29
CA GLU A 8 10.98 1.82 11.38
C GLU A 8 10.81 2.76 10.19
N CYS A 9 10.67 2.23 8.99
CA CYS A 9 10.47 3.01 7.78
C CYS A 9 9.16 3.79 7.84
N VAL A 10 8.08 3.14 8.26
CA VAL A 10 6.77 3.78 8.39
C VAL A 10 6.81 4.89 9.43
N ARG A 11 7.41 4.62 10.60
CA ARG A 11 7.54 5.63 11.66
C ARG A 11 8.30 6.85 11.18
N ALA A 12 9.46 6.65 10.57
CA ALA A 12 10.29 7.74 10.08
C ALA A 12 9.57 8.56 9.02
N SER A 13 8.86 7.89 8.11
CA SER A 13 8.10 8.57 7.06
C SER A 13 6.98 9.42 7.63
N LEU A 14 6.25 8.90 8.62
CA LEU A 14 5.15 9.65 9.25
C LEU A 14 5.65 10.80 10.09
N GLU A 15 6.75 10.63 10.81
CA GLU A 15 7.36 11.71 11.58
C GLU A 15 7.80 12.84 10.67
N ALA A 16 8.41 12.51 9.53
CA ALA A 16 8.81 13.51 8.54
C ALA A 16 7.60 14.24 7.96
N TYR A 17 6.53 13.50 7.65
CA TYR A 17 5.29 14.08 7.16
C TYR A 17 4.72 15.11 8.14
N LEU A 18 4.66 14.76 9.42
CA LEU A 18 4.14 15.66 10.45
C LEU A 18 5.00 16.91 10.61
N ARG A 19 6.33 16.76 10.53
CA ARG A 19 7.24 17.92 10.57
C ARG A 19 7.02 18.85 9.38
N ASP A 20 6.81 18.29 8.19
CA ASP A 20 6.62 19.05 6.96
C ASP A 20 5.30 19.82 6.94
N LEU A 21 4.34 19.43 7.76
CA LEU A 21 3.09 20.18 7.92
C LEU A 21 3.28 21.50 8.67
N ASP A 22 4.39 21.62 9.41
CA ASP A 22 4.78 22.85 10.09
C ASP A 22 3.64 23.48 10.94
N GLY A 23 3.07 22.66 11.81
CA GLY A 23 2.01 23.09 12.71
C GLY A 23 0.60 23.00 12.16
N LEU A 24 0.45 22.67 10.87
CA LEU A 24 -0.88 22.40 10.30
C LEU A 24 -1.37 21.06 10.81
N GLU A 25 -2.68 21.00 11.07
CA GLU A 25 -3.29 19.76 11.55
C GLU A 25 -3.41 18.75 10.41
N PRO A 26 -2.94 17.51 10.62
CA PRO A 26 -3.09 16.49 9.57
C PRO A 26 -4.53 15.99 9.49
N HIS A 27 -4.89 15.46 8.32
CA HIS A 27 -6.17 14.77 8.12
C HIS A 27 -6.00 13.70 7.05
N GLY A 28 -6.86 12.69 7.09
CA GLY A 28 -6.83 11.62 6.10
C GLY A 28 -5.57 10.78 6.12
N MET A 29 -4.83 10.76 7.21
CA MET A 29 -3.55 10.04 7.29
C MET A 29 -3.70 8.53 7.09
N HIS A 30 -4.76 7.95 7.63
CA HIS A 30 -4.97 6.51 7.49
C HIS A 30 -5.10 6.13 6.02
N ASP A 31 -5.98 6.80 5.29
CA ASP A 31 -6.18 6.52 3.86
C ASP A 31 -4.90 6.80 3.05
N MET A 32 -4.24 7.90 3.35
CA MET A 32 -2.98 8.26 2.68
C MET A 32 -1.93 7.17 2.82
N LEU A 33 -1.70 6.69 4.05
CA LEU A 33 -0.68 5.68 4.31
C LEU A 33 -1.05 4.34 3.71
N VAL A 34 -2.29 3.91 3.89
CA VAL A 34 -2.76 2.63 3.36
C VAL A 34 -2.61 2.60 1.85
N ARG A 35 -3.00 3.67 1.16
CA ARG A 35 -2.86 3.75 -0.29
C ARG A 35 -1.40 3.77 -0.73
N ALA A 36 -0.55 4.48 0.00
CA ALA A 36 0.87 4.56 -0.31
C ALA A 36 1.57 3.19 -0.20
N VAL A 37 1.17 2.36 0.77
CA VAL A 37 1.71 1.02 0.97
C VAL A 37 1.06 0.02 0.01
N GLU A 38 -0.22 0.18 -0.26
CA GLU A 38 -0.98 -0.77 -1.08
C GLU A 38 -0.50 -0.82 -2.52
N LYS A 39 -0.17 0.32 -3.11
CA LYS A 39 0.25 0.36 -4.50
C LYS A 39 1.50 -0.48 -4.77
N PRO A 40 2.63 -0.28 -4.08
CA PRO A 40 3.80 -1.13 -4.30
C PRO A 40 3.55 -2.59 -3.94
N LEU A 41 2.72 -2.87 -2.94
CA LEU A 41 2.33 -4.24 -2.62
C LEU A 41 1.67 -4.92 -3.81
N LEU A 42 0.68 -4.25 -4.41
CA LEU A 42 -0.03 -4.79 -5.56
C LEU A 42 0.90 -4.96 -6.77
N GLU A 43 1.76 -3.99 -7.02
CA GLU A 43 2.71 -4.06 -8.13
C GLU A 43 3.63 -5.27 -8.02
N VAL A 44 4.21 -5.46 -6.85
CA VAL A 44 5.14 -6.57 -6.61
C VAL A 44 4.42 -7.92 -6.73
N VAL A 45 3.24 -8.04 -6.13
CA VAL A 45 2.49 -9.30 -6.15
C VAL A 45 2.02 -9.64 -7.56
N MET A 46 1.55 -8.65 -8.33
CA MET A 46 1.09 -8.90 -9.69
C MET A 46 2.22 -9.38 -10.60
N VAL A 47 3.41 -8.80 -10.47
CA VAL A 47 4.58 -9.26 -11.21
C VAL A 47 4.94 -10.69 -10.81
N ALA A 48 5.00 -10.98 -9.52
CA ALA A 48 5.34 -12.30 -9.01
C ALA A 48 4.31 -13.36 -9.42
N ALA A 49 3.05 -12.99 -9.53
CA ALA A 49 1.96 -13.88 -9.94
C ALA A 49 1.79 -13.94 -11.47
N ALA A 50 2.69 -13.33 -12.23
CA ALA A 50 2.65 -13.28 -13.69
C ALA A 50 1.32 -12.72 -14.21
N ASN A 51 0.82 -11.70 -13.57
CA ASN A 51 -0.45 -11.02 -13.88
C ASN A 51 -1.69 -11.91 -13.75
N ASN A 52 -1.58 -13.02 -13.03
CA ASN A 52 -2.71 -13.88 -12.75
C ASN A 52 -3.47 -13.33 -11.53
N GLN A 53 -4.60 -12.68 -11.76
CA GLN A 53 -5.38 -12.03 -10.69
C GLN A 53 -5.90 -13.02 -9.65
N SER A 54 -6.32 -14.21 -10.06
CA SER A 54 -6.80 -15.23 -9.12
C SER A 54 -5.71 -15.69 -8.17
N LYS A 55 -4.52 -15.91 -8.70
CA LYS A 55 -3.35 -16.31 -7.92
C LYS A 55 -2.92 -15.18 -6.97
N ALA A 56 -2.85 -13.96 -7.47
CA ALA A 56 -2.48 -12.80 -6.68
C ALA A 56 -3.48 -12.57 -5.53
N ALA A 57 -4.77 -12.66 -5.81
CA ALA A 57 -5.80 -12.51 -4.78
C ALA A 57 -5.66 -13.56 -3.69
N GLN A 58 -5.36 -14.80 -4.06
CA GLN A 58 -5.13 -15.88 -3.10
C GLN A 58 -3.94 -15.56 -2.20
N TRP A 59 -2.83 -15.11 -2.78
CA TRP A 59 -1.64 -14.76 -2.00
C TRP A 59 -1.90 -13.60 -1.05
N LEU A 60 -2.69 -12.62 -1.49
CA LEU A 60 -3.01 -11.44 -0.69
C LEU A 60 -4.10 -11.70 0.35
N GLY A 61 -4.81 -12.82 0.24
CA GLY A 61 -5.94 -13.10 1.11
C GLY A 61 -7.15 -12.23 0.78
N LEU A 62 -7.30 -11.81 -0.48
CA LEU A 62 -8.38 -10.95 -0.93
C LEU A 62 -9.31 -11.72 -1.88
N ASN A 63 -10.57 -11.28 -1.92
CA ASN A 63 -11.48 -11.68 -2.97
C ASN A 63 -10.99 -11.12 -4.30
N ARG A 64 -11.17 -11.89 -5.39
CA ARG A 64 -10.72 -11.47 -6.73
C ARG A 64 -11.33 -10.13 -7.16
N ASN A 65 -12.62 -9.92 -6.87
CA ASN A 65 -13.29 -8.67 -7.22
C ASN A 65 -12.72 -7.49 -6.44
N THR A 66 -12.39 -7.70 -5.17
CA THR A 66 -11.75 -6.69 -4.33
C THR A 66 -10.38 -6.32 -4.90
N LEU A 67 -9.59 -7.33 -5.27
CA LEU A 67 -8.29 -7.09 -5.89
C LEU A 67 -8.43 -6.28 -7.17
N ARG A 68 -9.38 -6.64 -8.03
CA ARG A 68 -9.60 -5.92 -9.29
C ARG A 68 -9.94 -4.45 -9.05
N LYS A 69 -10.81 -4.16 -8.09
CA LYS A 69 -11.15 -2.79 -7.73
C LYS A 69 -9.92 -2.00 -7.29
N LYS A 70 -9.09 -2.62 -6.46
CA LYS A 70 -7.86 -1.98 -5.98
C LYS A 70 -6.87 -1.72 -7.11
N LEU A 71 -6.74 -2.64 -8.03
CA LEU A 71 -5.88 -2.46 -9.21
C LEU A 71 -6.35 -1.26 -10.05
N VAL A 72 -7.66 -1.13 -10.24
CA VAL A 72 -8.24 0.00 -10.97
C VAL A 72 -7.98 1.31 -10.21
N GLU A 73 -8.20 1.33 -8.90
CA GLU A 73 -7.98 2.52 -8.08
C GLU A 73 -6.54 3.02 -8.16
N HIS A 74 -5.59 2.12 -8.25
CA HIS A 74 -4.16 2.45 -8.31
C HIS A 74 -3.64 2.59 -9.75
N HIS A 75 -4.52 2.56 -10.74
CA HIS A 75 -4.16 2.65 -12.16
C HIS A 75 -3.21 1.54 -12.60
N LEU A 76 -3.37 0.35 -12.04
CA LEU A 76 -2.57 -0.83 -12.37
C LEU A 76 -3.30 -1.79 -13.30
N LEU A 77 -4.48 -1.45 -13.70
CA LEU A 77 -5.30 -2.25 -14.60
C LEU A 77 -5.98 -1.35 -15.61
#